data_c66881de93e81038a12d76c13da75bc7
#
_entry.id   c66881de93e81038a12d76c13da75bc7
#
_cell.length_a   1.000
_cell.length_b   1.000
_cell.length_c   1.000
_cell.angle_alpha   90.00
_cell.angle_beta   90.00
_cell.angle_gamma   90.00
#
_symmetry.space_group_name_H-M   'P 1'
#
loop_
_entity.id
_entity.type
_entity.pdbx_description
1 polymer ?
#
loop_
_entity_poly.entity_id
_entity_poly.type
_entity_poly.pdbx_seq_one_letter_code
_entity_poly.pdbx_strand_id
1 'polypeptide(L)'
;MASVNGNEFLTDPTGSRRFLPFEVLRIDKPTAESIRMDNVYSEIMYLYRQGVRYWFNDAEIGELHLTNTEFEVQTVEFEMLAQYFEKPTEEEEALFFMTTAQILARLRDICPMQLSEKRLGEALRKAGFKRVQKRIDKQTYSVYGYRIKPVPTSCTNSDYG
;
A
#
# COMPACT_ATOMS: atom_id res chain seq x y z
N MET A 1 13.12 7.79 17.27
CA MET A 1 13.88 6.94 16.32
C MET A 1 13.65 5.50 16.71
N ALA A 2 13.38 4.61 15.75
CA ALA A 2 13.22 3.17 15.95
C ALA A 2 14.07 2.44 14.93
N SER A 3 14.51 1.21 15.23
CA SER A 3 15.20 0.33 14.31
C SER A 3 14.44 -0.98 14.17
N VAL A 4 14.41 -1.52 12.97
CA VAL A 4 13.75 -2.78 12.64
C VAL A 4 14.68 -3.65 11.80
N ASN A 5 14.52 -4.96 11.92
CA ASN A 5 15.26 -5.93 11.11
C ASN A 5 14.32 -6.46 10.03
N GLY A 6 14.27 -5.79 8.90
CA GLY A 6 13.42 -6.16 7.77
C GLY A 6 12.93 -4.94 7.02
N ASN A 7 12.64 -5.11 5.74
CA ASN A 7 12.27 -4.00 4.88
C ASN A 7 10.79 -3.65 4.96
N GLU A 8 9.92 -4.61 5.29
CA GLU A 8 8.48 -4.40 5.38
C GLU A 8 8.06 -4.18 6.84
N PHE A 9 7.87 -2.92 7.23
CA PHE A 9 7.50 -2.58 8.60
C PHE A 9 6.42 -1.49 8.71
N LEU A 10 6.10 -0.80 7.61
CA LEU A 10 5.05 0.21 7.60
C LEU A 10 3.69 -0.45 7.41
N THR A 11 2.91 -0.50 8.49
CA THR A 11 1.56 -1.10 8.49
C THR A 11 0.44 -0.10 8.27
N ASP A 12 0.72 1.20 8.42
CA ASP A 12 -0.27 2.28 8.25
C ASP A 12 0.03 3.10 6.99
N PRO A 13 -0.71 2.89 5.88
CA PRO A 13 -0.52 3.62 4.64
C PRO A 13 -0.88 5.12 4.77
N THR A 14 -1.67 5.50 5.78
CA THR A 14 -2.04 6.92 5.99
C THR A 14 -1.05 7.68 6.84
N GLY A 15 -0.28 6.98 7.66
CA GLY A 15 0.72 7.53 8.58
C GLY A 15 2.16 7.53 8.05
N SER A 16 2.41 6.94 6.88
CA SER A 16 3.77 6.76 6.32
C SER A 16 4.55 8.06 6.16
N ARG A 17 3.87 9.21 5.93
CA ARG A 17 4.47 10.55 5.86
C ARG A 17 5.24 10.99 7.11
N ARG A 18 5.09 10.29 8.23
CA ARG A 18 5.78 10.57 9.50
C ARG A 18 7.07 9.77 9.65
N PHE A 19 7.32 8.85 8.74
CA PHE A 19 8.47 7.99 8.76
C PHE A 19 9.44 8.36 7.65
N LEU A 20 10.70 8.40 7.99
CA LEU A 20 11.83 8.54 7.08
C LEU A 20 12.62 7.24 7.16
N PRO A 21 12.24 6.20 6.41
CA PRO A 21 12.98 4.96 6.39
C PRO A 21 14.28 5.13 5.61
N PHE A 22 15.32 4.51 6.10
CA PHE A 22 16.59 4.36 5.40
C PHE A 22 17.26 3.07 5.83
N GLU A 23 17.90 2.44 4.89
CA GLU A 23 18.66 1.23 5.12
C GLU A 23 20.06 1.57 5.62
N VAL A 24 20.48 0.93 6.71
CA VAL A 24 21.84 1.05 7.23
C VAL A 24 22.69 -0.06 6.66
N LEU A 25 23.46 0.24 5.62
CA LEU A 25 24.34 -0.72 4.96
C LEU A 25 25.59 -1.05 5.77
N ARG A 26 26.13 -0.05 6.49
CA ARG A 26 27.36 -0.19 7.28
C ARG A 26 27.40 0.83 8.42
N ILE A 27 27.90 0.41 9.57
CA ILE A 27 28.16 1.29 10.70
C ILE A 27 29.69 1.39 10.88
N ASP A 28 30.23 2.59 10.71
CA ASP A 28 31.60 2.93 11.07
C ASP A 28 31.66 3.38 12.53
N LYS A 29 31.96 2.42 13.41
CA LYS A 29 32.00 2.67 14.86
C LYS A 29 33.01 3.74 15.26
N PRO A 30 34.28 3.73 14.79
CA PRO A 30 35.27 4.76 15.13
C PRO A 30 34.80 6.17 14.79
N THR A 31 34.22 6.37 13.60
CA THR A 31 33.67 7.66 13.19
C THR A 31 32.46 8.03 14.03
N ALA A 32 31.54 7.11 14.30
CA ALA A 32 30.36 7.37 15.13
C ALA A 32 30.74 7.77 16.55
N GLU A 33 31.72 7.13 17.17
CA GLU A 33 32.20 7.44 18.51
C GLU A 33 32.94 8.80 18.58
N SER A 34 33.50 9.29 17.48
CA SER A 34 34.17 10.58 17.39
C SER A 34 33.21 11.76 17.32
N ILE A 35 31.92 11.54 17.01
CA ILE A 35 30.92 12.57 16.87
C ILE A 35 30.57 13.16 18.24
N ARG A 36 30.87 14.43 18.45
CA ARG A 36 30.47 15.16 19.64
C ARG A 36 29.07 15.71 19.48
N MET A 37 28.12 15.17 20.24
CA MET A 37 26.71 15.60 20.16
C MET A 37 26.51 17.08 20.46
N ASP A 38 27.35 17.69 21.29
CA ASP A 38 27.31 19.12 21.55
C ASP A 38 27.50 19.97 20.27
N ASN A 39 28.40 19.51 19.38
CA ASN A 39 28.62 20.18 18.10
C ASN A 39 27.39 20.03 17.20
N VAL A 40 26.79 18.84 17.16
CA VAL A 40 25.56 18.58 16.41
C VAL A 40 24.41 19.49 16.88
N TYR A 41 24.19 19.58 18.19
CA TYR A 41 23.15 20.47 18.75
C TYR A 41 23.45 21.94 18.48
N SER A 42 24.70 22.36 18.54
CA SER A 42 25.10 23.74 18.25
C SER A 42 24.82 24.10 16.79
N GLU A 43 25.10 23.19 15.86
CA GLU A 43 24.78 23.36 14.43
C GLU A 43 23.28 23.41 14.18
N ILE A 44 22.51 22.51 14.77
CA ILE A 44 21.05 22.52 14.67
C ILE A 44 20.48 23.85 15.16
N MET A 45 20.97 24.36 16.30
CA MET A 45 20.52 25.65 16.84
C MET A 45 20.92 26.83 15.95
N TYR A 46 22.09 26.77 15.31
CA TYR A 46 22.52 27.75 14.34
C TYR A 46 21.57 27.74 13.13
N LEU A 47 21.31 26.61 12.51
CA LEU A 47 20.42 26.46 11.37
C LEU A 47 18.98 26.93 11.70
N TYR A 48 18.48 26.58 12.88
CA TYR A 48 17.17 27.03 13.36
C TYR A 48 17.09 28.54 13.44
N ARG A 49 18.14 29.22 14.00
CA ARG A 49 18.20 30.67 14.08
C ARG A 49 18.32 31.36 12.73
N GLN A 50 18.87 30.69 11.71
CA GLN A 50 18.91 31.14 10.34
C GLN A 50 17.57 31.00 9.61
N GLY A 51 16.56 30.42 10.25
CA GLY A 51 15.24 30.15 9.66
C GLY A 51 15.22 29.04 8.63
N VAL A 52 16.19 28.11 8.69
CA VAL A 52 16.18 26.94 7.82
C VAL A 52 14.94 26.13 8.07
N ARG A 53 14.22 25.80 7.01
CA ARG A 53 12.99 25.01 7.07
C ARG A 53 13.30 23.59 7.54
N TYR A 54 12.58 23.10 8.56
CA TYR A 54 12.74 21.78 9.17
C TYR A 54 11.52 20.86 8.97
N TRP A 55 10.58 21.26 8.11
CA TRP A 55 9.40 20.46 7.73
C TRP A 55 9.35 20.24 6.23
N PHE A 56 8.69 19.17 5.80
CA PHE A 56 8.47 18.88 4.39
C PHE A 56 7.32 19.71 3.84
N ASN A 57 7.42 20.10 2.58
CA ASN A 57 6.30 20.64 1.81
C ASN A 57 5.51 19.50 1.16
N ASP A 58 4.37 19.82 0.54
CA ASP A 58 3.47 18.81 -0.05
C ASP A 58 4.14 18.00 -1.18
N ALA A 59 5.03 18.59 -1.97
CA ALA A 59 5.76 17.88 -3.01
C ALA A 59 6.74 16.87 -2.42
N GLU A 60 7.52 17.26 -1.42
CA GLU A 60 8.46 16.40 -0.70
C GLU A 60 7.74 15.29 0.08
N ILE A 61 6.54 15.57 0.62
CA ILE A 61 5.67 14.54 1.23
C ILE A 61 5.23 13.54 0.17
N GLY A 62 4.94 13.98 -1.05
CA GLY A 62 4.61 13.10 -2.17
C GLY A 62 5.76 12.17 -2.55
N GLU A 63 6.98 12.69 -2.63
CA GLU A 63 8.20 11.90 -2.90
C GLU A 63 8.48 10.91 -1.77
N LEU A 64 8.37 11.36 -0.51
CA LEU A 64 8.53 10.50 0.66
C LEU A 64 7.50 9.36 0.66
N HIS A 65 6.26 9.65 0.25
CA HIS A 65 5.24 8.62 0.16
C HIS A 65 5.58 7.54 -0.87
N LEU A 66 6.13 7.91 -2.03
CA LEU A 66 6.60 6.96 -3.03
C LEU A 66 7.74 6.07 -2.49
N THR A 67 8.73 6.66 -1.83
CA THR A 67 9.82 5.92 -1.19
C THR A 67 9.29 4.97 -0.10
N ASN A 68 8.34 5.43 0.71
CA ASN A 68 7.78 4.62 1.80
C ASN A 68 6.97 3.41 1.32
N THR A 69 6.49 3.42 0.07
CA THR A 69 5.75 2.29 -0.52
C THR A 69 6.59 1.00 -0.54
N GLU A 70 7.91 1.12 -0.67
CA GLU A 70 8.85 -0.01 -0.66
C GLU A 70 8.96 -0.67 0.72
N PHE A 71 8.64 0.07 1.78
CA PHE A 71 8.71 -0.40 3.17
C PHE A 71 7.34 -0.80 3.74
N GLU A 72 6.27 -0.70 2.94
CA GLU A 72 4.92 -1.08 3.37
C GLU A 72 4.74 -2.59 3.34
N VAL A 73 4.21 -3.11 4.44
CA VAL A 73 3.80 -4.53 4.53
C VAL A 73 2.72 -4.80 3.49
N GLN A 74 2.98 -5.77 2.62
CA GLN A 74 1.99 -6.25 1.67
C GLN A 74 0.97 -7.12 2.39
N THR A 75 -0.31 -6.80 2.18
CA THR A 75 -1.39 -7.61 2.76
C THR A 75 -1.73 -8.78 1.85
N VAL A 76 -2.16 -9.89 2.43
CA VAL A 76 -2.61 -11.08 1.68
C VAL A 76 -3.70 -10.70 0.67
N GLU A 77 -4.59 -9.78 1.06
CA GLU A 77 -5.64 -9.27 0.18
C GLU A 77 -5.07 -8.58 -1.07
N PHE A 78 -3.95 -7.86 -0.95
CA PHE A 78 -3.30 -7.20 -2.07
C PHE A 78 -2.62 -8.21 -3.01
N GLU A 79 -1.92 -9.20 -2.47
CA GLU A 79 -1.29 -10.29 -3.25
C GLU A 79 -2.35 -11.10 -4.01
N MET A 80 -3.44 -11.47 -3.33
CA MET A 80 -4.55 -12.19 -3.93
C MET A 80 -5.22 -11.38 -5.06
N LEU A 81 -5.39 -10.07 -4.88
CA LEU A 81 -5.90 -9.19 -5.94
C LEU A 81 -4.97 -9.18 -7.16
N ALA A 82 -3.67 -9.05 -6.95
CA ALA A 82 -2.70 -9.02 -8.04
C ALA A 82 -2.64 -10.35 -8.81
N GLN A 83 -2.89 -11.47 -8.13
CA GLN A 83 -2.86 -12.80 -8.73
C GLN A 83 -4.13 -13.17 -9.49
N TYR A 84 -5.31 -12.79 -8.98
CA TYR A 84 -6.60 -13.28 -9.48
C TYR A 84 -7.45 -12.24 -10.19
N PHE A 85 -7.00 -11.00 -10.23
CA PHE A 85 -7.74 -9.92 -10.88
C PHE A 85 -6.83 -8.99 -11.67
N GLU A 86 -7.38 -8.45 -12.74
CA GLU A 86 -6.72 -7.46 -13.60
C GLU A 86 -7.62 -6.24 -13.84
N LYS A 87 -7.01 -5.13 -14.28
CA LYS A 87 -7.75 -3.95 -14.69
C LYS A 87 -8.36 -4.22 -16.06
N PRO A 88 -9.67 -4.03 -16.25
CA PRO A 88 -10.27 -4.14 -17.57
C PRO A 88 -9.75 -3.04 -18.49
N THR A 89 -9.67 -3.32 -19.78
CA THR A 89 -9.40 -2.31 -20.81
C THR A 89 -10.58 -1.33 -20.90
N GLU A 90 -10.36 -0.15 -21.50
CA GLU A 90 -11.41 0.87 -21.65
C GLU A 90 -12.68 0.32 -22.33
N GLU A 91 -12.52 -0.55 -23.32
CA GLU A 91 -13.61 -1.21 -24.01
C GLU A 91 -14.37 -2.22 -23.13
N GLU A 92 -13.68 -2.86 -22.21
CA GLU A 92 -14.23 -3.85 -21.28
C GLU A 92 -14.80 -3.25 -20.00
N GLU A 93 -14.48 -1.99 -19.67
CA GLU A 93 -14.89 -1.33 -18.40
C GLU A 93 -16.40 -1.40 -18.13
N ALA A 94 -17.23 -1.37 -19.18
CA ALA A 94 -18.67 -1.45 -19.05
C ALA A 94 -19.16 -2.83 -18.61
N LEU A 95 -18.43 -3.89 -18.98
CA LEU A 95 -18.81 -5.28 -18.78
C LEU A 95 -18.47 -5.78 -17.36
N PHE A 96 -17.36 -5.33 -16.82
CA PHE A 96 -16.85 -5.83 -15.53
C PHE A 96 -17.14 -4.86 -14.40
N PHE A 97 -18.02 -5.26 -13.51
CA PHE A 97 -18.35 -4.55 -12.28
C PHE A 97 -18.58 -5.55 -11.15
N MET A 98 -17.86 -5.40 -10.06
CA MET A 98 -18.03 -6.21 -8.86
C MET A 98 -18.01 -5.33 -7.60
N THR A 99 -18.86 -5.65 -6.64
CA THR A 99 -18.82 -5.04 -5.31
C THR A 99 -17.67 -5.65 -4.49
N THR A 100 -17.20 -4.96 -3.45
CA THR A 100 -16.17 -5.47 -2.55
C THR A 100 -16.58 -6.84 -1.96
N ALA A 101 -17.85 -7.00 -1.60
CA ALA A 101 -18.38 -8.25 -1.08
C ALA A 101 -18.31 -9.40 -2.11
N GLN A 102 -18.62 -9.13 -3.38
CA GLN A 102 -18.52 -10.13 -4.47
C GLN A 102 -17.06 -10.53 -4.74
N ILE A 103 -16.14 -9.56 -4.73
CA ILE A 103 -14.71 -9.83 -4.86
C ILE A 103 -14.23 -10.69 -3.69
N LEU A 104 -14.62 -10.33 -2.47
CA LEU A 104 -14.26 -11.06 -1.25
C LEU A 104 -14.79 -12.51 -1.28
N ALA A 105 -16.06 -12.70 -1.68
CA ALA A 105 -16.65 -14.04 -1.81
C ALA A 105 -15.84 -14.88 -2.79
N ARG A 106 -15.51 -14.35 -3.97
CA ARG A 106 -14.72 -15.04 -4.97
C ARG A 106 -13.31 -15.40 -4.50
N LEU A 107 -12.65 -14.50 -3.76
CA LEU A 107 -11.34 -14.77 -3.18
C LEU A 107 -11.41 -15.88 -2.10
N ARG A 108 -12.49 -15.92 -1.31
CA ARG A 108 -12.72 -16.98 -0.30
C ARG A 108 -12.99 -18.34 -0.92
N ASP A 109 -13.63 -18.39 -2.08
CA ASP A 109 -13.85 -19.64 -2.82
C ASP A 109 -12.52 -20.23 -3.34
N ILE A 110 -11.55 -19.36 -3.67
CA ILE A 110 -10.23 -19.77 -4.16
C ILE A 110 -9.29 -20.12 -3.00
N CYS A 111 -9.33 -19.33 -1.92
CA CYS A 111 -8.44 -19.49 -0.79
C CYS A 111 -9.24 -19.40 0.54
N PRO A 112 -9.27 -20.48 1.35
CA PRO A 112 -10.04 -20.55 2.60
C PRO A 112 -9.37 -19.77 3.75
N MET A 113 -8.81 -18.60 3.48
CA MET A 113 -8.21 -17.72 4.47
C MET A 113 -9.22 -16.67 4.97
N GLN A 114 -9.00 -16.17 6.20
CA GLN A 114 -9.79 -15.09 6.74
C GLN A 114 -9.37 -13.75 6.13
N LEU A 115 -10.03 -13.37 5.03
CA LEU A 115 -9.83 -12.09 4.37
C LEU A 115 -10.76 -11.03 4.97
N SER A 116 -10.25 -9.80 5.14
CA SER A 116 -10.99 -8.67 5.67
C SER A 116 -11.52 -7.79 4.54
N GLU A 117 -12.84 -7.47 4.58
CA GLU A 117 -13.45 -6.56 3.60
C GLU A 117 -12.81 -5.15 3.63
N LYS A 118 -12.46 -4.66 4.83
CA LYS A 118 -11.79 -3.37 5.00
C LYS A 118 -10.42 -3.36 4.32
N ARG A 119 -9.58 -4.36 4.59
CA ARG A 119 -8.25 -4.50 3.98
C ARG A 119 -8.34 -4.70 2.48
N LEU A 120 -9.32 -5.48 2.01
CA LEU A 120 -9.58 -5.66 0.58
C LEU A 120 -9.96 -4.33 -0.09
N GLY A 121 -10.79 -3.50 0.54
CA GLY A 121 -11.12 -2.17 0.05
C GLY A 121 -9.92 -1.22 -0.01
N GLU A 122 -8.99 -1.32 0.92
CA GLU A 122 -7.71 -0.60 0.91
C GLU A 122 -6.79 -1.10 -0.20
N ALA A 123 -6.68 -2.42 -0.35
CA ALA A 123 -5.90 -3.06 -1.40
C ALA A 123 -6.40 -2.69 -2.82
N LEU A 124 -7.70 -2.66 -3.04
CA LEU A 124 -8.32 -2.24 -4.31
C LEU A 124 -7.98 -0.78 -4.66
N ARG A 125 -7.99 0.11 -3.67
CA ARG A 125 -7.58 1.51 -3.87
C ARG A 125 -6.09 1.64 -4.15
N LYS A 126 -5.25 0.93 -3.39
CA LYS A 126 -3.78 0.90 -3.56
C LYS A 126 -3.40 0.35 -4.94
N ALA A 127 -4.06 -0.71 -5.38
CA ALA A 127 -3.87 -1.28 -6.72
C ALA A 127 -4.41 -0.37 -7.85
N GLY A 128 -5.11 0.71 -7.51
CA GLY A 128 -5.63 1.70 -8.47
C GLY A 128 -6.80 1.18 -9.31
N PHE A 129 -7.63 0.30 -8.75
CA PHE A 129 -8.89 -0.09 -9.39
C PHE A 129 -9.90 1.05 -9.32
N LYS A 130 -10.58 1.31 -10.46
CA LYS A 130 -11.54 2.39 -10.60
C LYS A 130 -12.82 2.09 -9.82
N ARG A 131 -13.08 2.86 -8.77
CA ARG A 131 -14.34 2.77 -8.01
C ARG A 131 -15.44 3.50 -8.75
N VAL A 132 -16.57 2.85 -8.94
CA VAL A 132 -17.74 3.39 -9.63
C VAL A 132 -19.00 3.11 -8.85
N GLN A 133 -20.01 3.95 -9.07
CA GLN A 133 -21.36 3.77 -8.55
C GLN A 133 -22.26 3.31 -9.68
N LYS A 134 -22.98 2.20 -9.48
CA LYS A 134 -23.90 1.64 -10.47
C LYS A 134 -25.27 1.45 -9.83
N ARG A 135 -26.33 1.83 -10.54
CA ARG A 135 -27.70 1.41 -10.19
C ARG A 135 -27.91 -0.02 -10.70
N ILE A 136 -28.30 -0.90 -9.81
CA ILE A 136 -28.69 -2.26 -10.18
C ILE A 136 -30.19 -2.20 -10.53
N ASP A 137 -30.54 -2.76 -11.68
CA ASP A 137 -31.91 -2.74 -12.19
C ASP A 137 -32.93 -3.16 -11.12
N LYS A 138 -33.98 -2.36 -10.99
CA LYS A 138 -35.12 -2.49 -10.05
C LYS A 138 -34.85 -2.16 -8.57
N GLN A 139 -33.64 -1.73 -8.20
CA GLN A 139 -33.40 -1.25 -6.84
C GLN A 139 -33.40 0.29 -6.78
N THR A 140 -34.01 0.84 -5.73
CA THR A 140 -34.13 2.30 -5.52
C THR A 140 -32.78 2.94 -5.15
N TYR A 141 -31.76 2.14 -4.79
CA TYR A 141 -30.47 2.61 -4.34
C TYR A 141 -29.34 2.19 -5.28
N SER A 142 -28.29 2.99 -5.29
CA SER A 142 -27.08 2.73 -6.04
C SER A 142 -26.05 2.02 -5.17
N VAL A 143 -25.29 1.11 -5.79
CA VAL A 143 -24.25 0.34 -5.11
C VAL A 143 -22.88 0.78 -5.60
N TYR A 144 -21.93 0.88 -4.67
CA TYR A 144 -20.53 1.12 -5.00
C TYR A 144 -19.81 -0.20 -5.29
N GLY A 145 -18.99 -0.20 -6.33
CA GLY A 145 -18.15 -1.33 -6.70
C GLY A 145 -16.94 -0.87 -7.49
N TYR A 146 -16.22 -1.80 -8.06
CA TYR A 146 -15.00 -1.58 -8.80
C TYR A 146 -15.09 -2.13 -10.22
N ARG A 147 -14.40 -1.47 -11.16
CA ARG A 147 -14.15 -2.02 -12.49
C ARG A 147 -12.98 -2.98 -12.36
N ILE A 148 -13.31 -4.27 -12.35
CA ILE A 148 -12.34 -5.33 -12.07
C ILE A 148 -12.70 -6.59 -12.81
N LYS A 149 -11.74 -7.15 -13.55
CA LYS A 149 -11.88 -8.34 -14.37
C LYS A 149 -11.19 -9.51 -13.68
N PRO A 150 -11.88 -10.64 -13.43
CA PRO A 150 -11.24 -11.81 -12.90
C PRO A 150 -10.34 -12.47 -13.94
N VAL A 151 -9.13 -12.83 -13.56
CA VAL A 151 -8.23 -13.65 -14.38
C VAL A 151 -8.79 -15.08 -14.40
N PRO A 152 -8.92 -15.71 -15.57
CA PRO A 152 -9.34 -17.10 -15.64
C PRO A 152 -8.28 -17.98 -14.95
N THR A 153 -8.66 -18.57 -13.82
CA THR A 153 -7.82 -19.55 -13.14
C THR A 153 -7.89 -20.83 -13.96
N SER A 154 -6.81 -21.17 -14.66
CA SER A 154 -6.65 -22.52 -15.20
C SER A 154 -6.49 -23.47 -14.01
N CYS A 155 -7.61 -24.02 -13.55
CA CYS A 155 -7.58 -25.17 -12.64
C CYS A 155 -6.99 -26.35 -13.43
N THR A 156 -5.69 -26.52 -13.35
CA THR A 156 -5.11 -27.82 -13.64
C THR A 156 -5.58 -28.76 -12.53
N ASN A 157 -6.69 -29.44 -12.79
CA ASN A 157 -6.96 -30.70 -12.11
C ASN A 157 -5.78 -31.61 -12.44
N SER A 158 -4.76 -31.63 -11.58
CA SER A 158 -3.84 -32.73 -11.57
C SER A 158 -4.59 -33.88 -10.91
N ASP A 159 -5.07 -34.79 -11.76
CA ASP A 159 -5.50 -36.12 -11.40
C ASP A 159 -4.45 -36.76 -10.49
N TYR A 160 -4.78 -36.95 -9.23
CA TYR A 160 -4.17 -37.96 -8.42
C TYR A 160 -4.91 -39.26 -8.72
N GLY A 161 -4.40 -40.01 -9.71
CA GLY A 161 -4.64 -41.43 -9.88
C GLY A 161 -3.76 -42.22 -8.92
#